data_1dedde1ee44f72d363bfec6d7437beb2
#
_entry.id   1dedde1ee44f72d363bfec6d7437beb2
#
_cell.length_a   1.000
_cell.length_b   1.000
_cell.length_c   1.000
_cell.angle_alpha   90.00
_cell.angle_beta   90.00
_cell.angle_gamma   90.00
#
_symmetry.space_group_name_H-M   'P 1'
#
loop_
_entity.id
_entity.type
_entity.pdbx_description
1 polymer ?
#
loop_
_entity_poly.entity_id
_entity_poly.type
_entity_poly.pdbx_seq_one_letter_code
_entity_poly.pdbx_strand_id
1 'polypeptide(L)'
;MLAAYELAKAGYEVQILEYNNRPGGRNWSLYGGDTYTELGGATQKVGFSEGNYLNPGPWRIPYHHRALLHYCKKFGVALEPFIQMNQQALVQSSKAFGGKPMRYRELHADWDGNVAELLAKAIDNRGLDSAMTKEDADRLRIALREWGALDQNFKYSKNYR
;
A
#
# COMPACT_ATOMS: atom_id res chain seq x y z
N MET A 1 12.28 -0.48 -22.95
CA MET A 1 13.66 0.03 -22.77
C MET A 1 14.60 -1.07 -22.25
N LEU A 2 14.37 -1.76 -21.12
CA LEU A 2 15.29 -2.82 -20.66
C LEU A 2 15.44 -4.00 -21.63
N ALA A 3 14.35 -4.45 -22.25
CA ALA A 3 14.41 -5.48 -23.28
C ALA A 3 15.27 -5.04 -24.48
N ALA A 4 15.10 -3.80 -24.94
CA ALA A 4 15.92 -3.22 -26.00
C ALA A 4 17.41 -3.17 -25.61
N TYR A 5 17.71 -2.79 -24.38
CA TYR A 5 19.06 -2.79 -23.84
C TYR A 5 19.72 -4.19 -23.88
N GLU A 6 19.01 -5.22 -23.42
CA GLU A 6 19.57 -6.58 -23.41
C GLU A 6 19.68 -7.17 -24.83
N LEU A 7 18.72 -6.88 -25.73
CA LEU A 7 18.80 -7.31 -27.12
C LEU A 7 19.95 -6.63 -27.86
N ALA A 8 20.15 -5.31 -27.66
CA ALA A 8 21.27 -4.58 -28.25
C ALA A 8 22.62 -5.14 -27.77
N LYS A 9 22.74 -5.53 -26.49
CA LYS A 9 23.94 -6.21 -25.97
C LYS A 9 24.19 -7.57 -26.63
N ALA A 10 23.13 -8.27 -27.03
CA ALA A 10 23.22 -9.53 -27.77
C ALA A 10 23.49 -9.34 -29.28
N GLY A 11 23.67 -8.11 -29.73
CA GLY A 11 24.02 -7.78 -31.11
C GLY A 11 22.82 -7.58 -32.04
N TYR A 12 21.60 -7.52 -31.49
CA TYR A 12 20.42 -7.24 -32.31
C TYR A 12 20.31 -5.73 -32.59
N GLU A 13 19.89 -5.41 -33.81
CA GLU A 13 19.43 -4.07 -34.15
C GLU A 13 18.02 -3.87 -33.57
N VAL A 14 17.83 -2.85 -32.74
CA VAL A 14 16.60 -2.64 -31.97
C VAL A 14 16.01 -1.28 -32.25
N GLN A 15 14.73 -1.24 -32.60
CA GLN A 15 13.96 -0.01 -32.72
C GLN A 15 12.88 0.05 -31.65
N ILE A 16 12.77 1.19 -30.93
CA ILE A 16 11.72 1.44 -29.95
C ILE A 16 10.72 2.42 -30.56
N LEU A 17 9.45 2.01 -30.60
CA LEU A 17 8.35 2.87 -31.02
C LEU A 17 7.67 3.44 -29.78
N GLU A 18 7.60 4.75 -29.66
CA GLU A 18 6.94 5.46 -28.55
C GLU A 18 5.86 6.41 -29.11
N TYR A 19 4.67 6.32 -28.57
CA TYR A 19 3.53 7.15 -28.98
C TYR A 19 3.62 8.57 -28.43
N ASN A 20 4.13 8.73 -27.21
CA ASN A 20 4.24 10.02 -26.55
C ASN A 20 5.51 10.77 -27.00
N ASN A 21 5.56 12.05 -26.73
CA ASN A 21 6.73 12.91 -26.97
C ASN A 21 7.87 12.69 -25.95
N ARG A 22 7.74 11.72 -25.04
CA ARG A 22 8.74 11.38 -24.02
C ARG A 22 8.84 9.86 -23.83
N PRO A 23 10.01 9.31 -23.53
CA PRO A 23 10.17 7.92 -23.16
C PRO A 23 9.67 7.66 -21.73
N GLY A 24 9.46 6.38 -21.39
CA GLY A 24 9.17 5.93 -20.02
C GLY A 24 7.72 5.60 -19.75
N GLY A 25 6.78 6.00 -20.62
CA GLY A 25 5.35 5.69 -20.44
C GLY A 25 4.81 6.17 -19.09
N ARG A 26 4.30 5.26 -18.26
CA ARG A 26 3.77 5.58 -16.93
C ARG A 26 4.82 5.90 -15.86
N ASN A 27 6.10 5.59 -16.10
CA ASN A 27 7.19 6.05 -15.24
C ASN A 27 7.47 7.53 -15.56
N TRP A 28 6.93 8.39 -14.73
CA TRP A 28 6.95 9.82 -14.94
C TRP A 28 7.06 10.57 -13.62
N SER A 29 7.86 11.64 -13.62
CA SER A 29 7.97 12.57 -12.51
C SER A 29 7.56 13.96 -12.98
N LEU A 30 6.77 14.64 -12.19
CA LEU A 30 6.37 16.03 -12.38
C LEU A 30 7.17 16.92 -11.44
N TYR A 31 7.81 17.93 -11.95
CA TYR A 31 8.60 18.90 -11.19
C TYR A 31 7.90 20.26 -11.13
N GLY A 32 8.36 21.11 -10.24
CA GLY A 32 7.90 22.50 -10.19
C GLY A 32 8.09 23.21 -11.52
N GLY A 33 7.03 23.83 -12.03
CA GLY A 33 6.99 24.50 -13.31
C GLY A 33 6.47 23.66 -14.48
N ASP A 34 6.41 22.33 -14.35
CA ASP A 34 5.83 21.46 -15.37
C ASP A 34 4.33 21.75 -15.56
N THR A 35 3.85 21.43 -16.75
CA THR A 35 2.44 21.53 -17.11
C THR A 35 1.89 20.14 -17.37
N TYR A 36 0.76 19.81 -16.74
CA TYR A 36 0.04 18.58 -16.94
C TYR A 36 -1.34 18.87 -17.53
N THR A 37 -1.66 18.16 -18.61
CA THR A 37 -2.98 18.24 -19.26
C THR A 37 -3.69 16.88 -19.09
N GLU A 38 -4.87 16.90 -18.51
CA GLU A 38 -5.72 15.72 -18.32
C GLU A 38 -6.37 15.28 -19.63
N LEU A 39 -6.87 14.03 -19.66
CA LEU A 39 -7.57 13.50 -20.84
C LEU A 39 -8.78 14.35 -21.24
N GLY A 40 -9.44 15.02 -20.32
CA GLY A 40 -10.54 15.96 -20.55
C GLY A 40 -10.10 17.35 -21.04
N GLY A 41 -8.81 17.58 -21.25
CA GLY A 41 -8.25 18.86 -21.73
C GLY A 41 -7.99 19.88 -20.62
N ALA A 42 -8.36 19.63 -19.38
CA ALA A 42 -8.03 20.50 -18.25
C ALA A 42 -6.51 20.50 -18.03
N THR A 43 -5.94 21.70 -17.93
CA THR A 43 -4.49 21.90 -17.79
C THR A 43 -4.18 22.58 -16.47
N GLN A 44 -3.17 22.08 -15.78
CA GLN A 44 -2.66 22.66 -14.54
C GLN A 44 -1.14 22.79 -14.58
N LYS A 45 -0.63 23.84 -13.94
CA LYS A 45 0.80 24.04 -13.72
C LYS A 45 1.19 23.54 -12.34
N VAL A 46 2.29 22.77 -12.30
CA VAL A 46 2.82 22.23 -11.04
C VAL A 46 3.51 23.36 -10.26
N GLY A 47 2.98 23.64 -9.06
CA GLY A 47 3.42 24.74 -8.20
C GLY A 47 4.44 24.35 -7.13
N PHE A 48 5.13 23.21 -7.24
CA PHE A 48 6.14 22.80 -6.26
C PHE A 48 7.36 23.74 -6.26
N SER A 49 7.97 23.91 -5.09
CA SER A 49 9.26 24.55 -4.97
C SER A 49 10.35 23.72 -5.67
N GLU A 50 11.44 24.37 -6.04
CA GLU A 50 12.60 23.72 -6.67
C GLU A 50 13.08 22.51 -5.84
N GLY A 51 13.44 21.42 -6.51
CA GLY A 51 13.86 20.16 -5.89
C GLY A 51 12.73 19.22 -5.48
N ASN A 52 11.49 19.69 -5.41
CA ASN A 52 10.33 18.83 -5.11
C ASN A 52 9.72 18.27 -6.38
N TYR A 53 9.20 17.05 -6.28
CA TYR A 53 8.57 16.34 -7.39
C TYR A 53 7.43 15.44 -6.94
N LEU A 54 6.60 15.03 -7.88
CA LEU A 54 5.55 14.02 -7.70
C LEU A 54 5.69 12.95 -8.79
N ASN A 55 5.61 11.69 -8.39
CA ASN A 55 5.50 10.56 -9.31
C ASN A 55 4.01 10.15 -9.43
N PRO A 56 3.27 10.57 -10.47
CA PRO A 56 1.86 10.20 -10.63
C PRO A 56 1.68 8.75 -11.10
N GLY A 57 2.76 8.09 -11.49
CA GLY A 57 2.80 6.69 -11.89
C GLY A 57 3.26 5.75 -10.76
N PRO A 58 4.04 4.70 -11.07
CA PRO A 58 4.63 3.82 -10.08
C PRO A 58 5.55 4.57 -9.12
N TRP A 59 5.41 4.34 -7.82
CA TRP A 59 6.09 5.11 -6.77
C TRP A 59 6.95 4.26 -5.83
N ARG A 60 6.85 2.93 -5.90
CA ARG A 60 7.67 2.03 -5.08
C ARG A 60 8.04 0.76 -5.82
N ILE A 61 9.16 0.17 -5.44
CA ILE A 61 9.64 -1.11 -5.98
C ILE A 61 9.52 -2.15 -4.87
N PRO A 62 8.66 -3.18 -5.02
CA PRO A 62 8.62 -4.29 -4.08
C PRO A 62 9.97 -5.03 -4.02
N TYR A 63 10.37 -5.48 -2.84
CA TYR A 63 11.68 -6.14 -2.61
C TYR A 63 11.90 -7.41 -3.46
N HIS A 64 10.84 -8.06 -3.87
CA HIS A 64 10.90 -9.27 -4.71
C HIS A 64 11.05 -8.97 -6.21
N HIS A 65 10.99 -7.71 -6.64
CA HIS A 65 11.25 -7.30 -8.03
C HIS A 65 12.75 -7.31 -8.35
N ARG A 66 13.38 -8.48 -8.20
CA ARG A 66 14.83 -8.65 -8.28
C ARG A 66 15.43 -8.16 -9.60
N ALA A 67 14.77 -8.41 -10.73
CA ALA A 67 15.25 -7.94 -12.02
C ALA A 67 15.31 -6.39 -12.07
N LEU A 68 14.26 -5.70 -11.62
CA LEU A 68 14.26 -4.24 -11.59
C LEU A 68 15.32 -3.69 -10.65
N LEU A 69 15.44 -4.26 -9.45
CA LEU A 69 16.47 -3.87 -8.47
C LEU A 69 17.90 -4.12 -8.99
N HIS A 70 18.11 -5.21 -9.76
CA HIS A 70 19.39 -5.46 -10.44
C HIS A 70 19.74 -4.34 -11.42
N TYR A 71 18.78 -3.90 -12.25
CA TYR A 71 19.02 -2.81 -13.20
C TYR A 71 19.17 -1.46 -12.51
N CYS A 72 18.44 -1.20 -11.44
CA CYS A 72 18.67 0.00 -10.63
C CYS A 72 20.13 0.05 -10.15
N LYS A 73 20.63 -1.05 -9.56
CA LYS A 73 22.03 -1.14 -9.14
C LYS A 73 22.99 -1.00 -10.32
N LYS A 74 22.71 -1.68 -11.44
CA LYS A 74 23.57 -1.67 -12.64
C LYS A 74 23.70 -0.27 -13.25
N PHE A 75 22.66 0.51 -13.24
CA PHE A 75 22.65 1.87 -13.81
C PHE A 75 22.91 2.97 -12.77
N GLY A 76 23.30 2.61 -11.54
CA GLY A 76 23.63 3.59 -10.51
C GLY A 76 22.42 4.39 -10.01
N VAL A 77 21.20 3.86 -10.15
CA VAL A 77 20.00 4.50 -9.63
C VAL A 77 19.99 4.37 -8.11
N ALA A 78 20.05 5.49 -7.41
CA ALA A 78 19.96 5.53 -5.96
C ALA A 78 18.56 5.08 -5.50
N LEU A 79 18.53 4.22 -4.50
CA LEU A 79 17.30 3.73 -3.89
C LEU A 79 17.33 4.02 -2.40
N GLU A 80 16.15 4.28 -1.84
CA GLU A 80 15.94 4.48 -0.42
C GLU A 80 14.75 3.65 0.08
N PRO A 81 14.70 3.30 1.38
CA PRO A 81 13.54 2.63 1.95
C PRO A 81 12.29 3.49 1.85
N PHE A 82 11.20 2.91 1.34
CA PHE A 82 9.90 3.55 1.28
C PHE A 82 9.04 3.13 2.47
N ILE A 83 8.78 4.06 3.38
CA ILE A 83 7.90 3.83 4.53
C ILE A 83 6.45 4.09 4.09
N GLN A 84 5.74 3.00 3.75
CA GLN A 84 4.35 3.09 3.29
C GLN A 84 3.38 3.39 4.43
N MET A 85 3.64 2.86 5.62
CA MET A 85 2.74 2.97 6.76
C MET A 85 3.53 3.35 8.01
N ASN A 86 3.27 4.54 8.53
CA ASN A 86 3.86 4.96 9.80
C ASN A 86 2.96 4.53 10.95
N GLN A 87 3.30 3.42 11.61
CA GLN A 87 2.58 2.87 12.75
C GLN A 87 2.55 3.82 13.97
N GLN A 88 3.46 4.80 14.02
CA GLN A 88 3.53 5.81 15.09
C GLN A 88 2.79 7.10 14.73
N ALA A 89 2.23 7.21 13.51
CA ALA A 89 1.44 8.37 13.13
C ALA A 89 0.29 8.59 14.12
N LEU A 90 -0.02 9.85 14.41
CA LEU A 90 -1.13 10.22 15.28
C LEU A 90 -2.39 10.43 14.46
N VAL A 91 -3.46 9.79 14.87
CA VAL A 91 -4.82 9.99 14.35
C VAL A 91 -5.60 10.78 15.39
N GLN A 92 -6.24 11.86 14.97
CA GLN A 92 -7.05 12.71 15.83
C GLN A 92 -8.45 12.91 15.26
N SER A 93 -9.44 12.83 16.13
CA SER A 93 -10.83 13.19 15.80
C SER A 93 -11.45 13.89 17.00
N SER A 94 -12.07 15.04 16.78
CA SER A 94 -12.82 15.75 17.83
C SER A 94 -14.05 14.97 18.32
N LYS A 95 -14.54 14.02 17.52
CA LYS A 95 -15.73 13.20 17.81
C LYS A 95 -15.40 11.82 18.39
N ALA A 96 -14.14 11.44 18.47
CA ALA A 96 -13.70 10.14 18.95
C ALA A 96 -12.51 10.26 19.92
N PHE A 97 -12.25 9.21 20.68
CA PHE A 97 -11.12 9.10 21.63
C PHE A 97 -11.04 10.24 22.68
N GLY A 98 -12.17 10.84 23.00
CA GLY A 98 -12.22 12.02 23.90
C GLY A 98 -11.48 13.24 23.33
N GLY A 99 -11.37 13.36 22.01
CA GLY A 99 -10.65 14.44 21.34
C GLY A 99 -9.11 14.35 21.44
N LYS A 100 -8.57 13.26 21.98
CA LYS A 100 -7.12 13.06 22.13
C LYS A 100 -6.51 12.34 20.94
N PRO A 101 -5.28 12.70 20.54
CA PRO A 101 -4.56 11.93 19.52
C PRO A 101 -4.29 10.50 20.00
N MET A 102 -4.45 9.54 19.07
CA MET A 102 -4.14 8.12 19.29
C MET A 102 -3.15 7.67 18.22
N ARG A 103 -2.22 6.79 18.57
CA ARG A 103 -1.29 6.21 17.59
C ARG A 103 -2.04 5.30 16.61
N TYR A 104 -1.66 5.35 15.35
CA TYR A 104 -2.28 4.53 14.31
C TYR A 104 -2.26 3.04 14.66
N ARG A 105 -1.12 2.50 15.17
CA ARG A 105 -1.02 1.11 15.58
C ARG A 105 -2.05 0.72 16.66
N GLU A 106 -2.34 1.62 17.61
CA GLU A 106 -3.30 1.37 18.68
C GLU A 106 -4.73 1.33 18.14
N LEU A 107 -5.03 2.29 17.26
CA LEU A 107 -6.33 2.32 16.57
C LEU A 107 -6.55 1.07 15.71
N HIS A 108 -5.52 0.64 14.98
CA HIS A 108 -5.60 -0.54 14.13
C HIS A 108 -5.78 -1.82 14.97
N ALA A 109 -5.00 -1.97 16.05
CA ALA A 109 -5.15 -3.11 16.97
C ALA A 109 -6.54 -3.14 17.63
N ASP A 110 -7.04 -1.99 18.08
CA ASP A 110 -8.39 -1.89 18.64
C ASP A 110 -9.47 -2.24 17.61
N TRP A 111 -9.30 -1.81 16.36
CA TRP A 111 -10.23 -2.14 15.28
C TRP A 111 -10.26 -3.65 15.02
N ASP A 112 -9.08 -4.23 14.75
CA ASP A 112 -8.96 -5.66 14.44
C ASP A 112 -9.48 -6.53 15.60
N GLY A 113 -9.07 -6.21 16.82
CA GLY A 113 -9.46 -6.96 18.00
C GLY A 113 -10.96 -6.90 18.29
N ASN A 114 -11.57 -5.72 18.23
CA ASN A 114 -13.01 -5.58 18.47
C ASN A 114 -13.85 -6.23 17.36
N VAL A 115 -13.44 -6.12 16.10
CA VAL A 115 -14.14 -6.78 14.97
C VAL A 115 -14.03 -8.30 15.09
N ALA A 116 -12.83 -8.81 15.40
CA ALA A 116 -12.63 -10.25 15.61
C ALA A 116 -13.49 -10.79 16.76
N GLU A 117 -13.54 -10.07 17.88
CA GLU A 117 -14.39 -10.47 19.03
C GLU A 117 -15.88 -10.46 18.66
N LEU A 118 -16.36 -9.45 17.93
CA LEU A 118 -17.75 -9.38 17.47
C LEU A 118 -18.10 -10.54 16.54
N LEU A 119 -17.21 -10.87 15.60
CA LEU A 119 -17.42 -12.01 14.69
C LEU A 119 -17.38 -13.34 15.43
N ALA A 120 -16.46 -13.54 16.38
CA ALA A 120 -16.43 -14.74 17.21
C ALA A 120 -17.74 -14.92 17.99
N LYS A 121 -18.27 -13.84 18.59
CA LYS A 121 -19.58 -13.85 19.25
C LYS A 121 -20.73 -14.15 18.28
N ALA A 122 -20.68 -13.64 17.05
CA ALA A 122 -21.70 -13.95 16.05
C ALA A 122 -21.71 -15.44 15.68
N ILE A 123 -20.54 -16.05 15.57
CA ILE A 123 -20.40 -17.51 15.36
C ILE A 123 -20.96 -18.27 16.55
N ASP A 124 -20.56 -17.92 17.78
CA ASP A 124 -21.02 -18.59 19.00
C ASP A 124 -22.55 -18.51 19.19
N ASN A 125 -23.14 -17.39 18.75
CA ASN A 125 -24.59 -17.18 18.77
C ASN A 125 -25.33 -17.71 17.51
N ARG A 126 -24.65 -18.49 16.67
CA ARG A 126 -25.21 -19.06 15.43
C ARG A 126 -25.72 -18.02 14.43
N GLY A 127 -25.27 -16.77 14.53
CA GLY A 127 -25.69 -15.69 13.66
C GLY A 127 -25.21 -15.84 12.21
N LEU A 128 -24.28 -16.74 11.94
CA LEU A 128 -23.70 -16.99 10.61
C LEU A 128 -24.08 -18.39 10.04
N ASP A 129 -24.92 -19.18 10.71
CA ASP A 129 -25.27 -20.55 10.30
C ASP A 129 -25.91 -20.61 8.90
N SER A 130 -26.57 -19.55 8.45
CA SER A 130 -27.13 -19.46 7.09
C SER A 130 -26.11 -19.07 6.01
N ALA A 131 -24.93 -18.56 6.42
CA ALA A 131 -23.93 -18.03 5.51
C ALA A 131 -22.73 -18.97 5.31
N MET A 132 -22.49 -19.91 6.23
CA MET A 132 -21.34 -20.80 6.17
C MET A 132 -21.61 -22.14 6.85
N THR A 133 -20.78 -23.16 6.53
CA THR A 133 -20.82 -24.44 7.20
C THR A 133 -20.25 -24.37 8.61
N LYS A 134 -20.59 -25.34 9.46
CA LYS A 134 -20.00 -25.42 10.81
C LYS A 134 -18.48 -25.56 10.77
N GLU A 135 -17.95 -26.35 9.83
CA GLU A 135 -16.50 -26.51 9.66
C GLU A 135 -15.81 -25.20 9.30
N ASP A 136 -16.40 -24.40 8.40
CA ASP A 136 -15.86 -23.10 8.05
C ASP A 136 -15.97 -22.10 9.21
N ALA A 137 -17.04 -22.15 9.98
CA ALA A 137 -17.21 -21.34 11.18
C ALA A 137 -16.12 -21.65 12.22
N ASP A 138 -15.81 -22.93 12.46
CA ASP A 138 -14.75 -23.35 13.38
C ASP A 138 -13.36 -22.90 12.89
N ARG A 139 -13.08 -23.01 11.60
CA ARG A 139 -11.84 -22.50 10.98
C ARG A 139 -11.72 -20.97 11.09
N LEU A 140 -12.80 -20.27 10.79
CA LEU A 140 -12.86 -18.81 10.91
C LEU A 140 -12.62 -18.38 12.36
N ARG A 141 -13.22 -19.06 13.33
CA ARG A 141 -13.04 -18.77 14.76
C ARG A 141 -11.58 -18.86 15.20
N ILE A 142 -10.84 -19.87 14.72
CA ILE A 142 -9.39 -20.00 14.98
C ILE A 142 -8.63 -18.83 14.35
N ALA A 143 -8.91 -18.51 13.09
CA ALA A 143 -8.26 -17.40 12.38
C ALA A 143 -8.52 -16.04 13.05
N LEU A 144 -9.75 -15.80 13.53
CA LEU A 144 -10.11 -14.56 14.24
C LEU A 144 -9.33 -14.40 15.54
N ARG A 145 -9.05 -15.48 16.27
CA ARG A 145 -8.26 -15.42 17.50
C ARG A 145 -6.84 -14.90 17.22
N GLU A 146 -6.22 -15.38 16.16
CA GLU A 146 -4.87 -14.96 15.77
C GLU A 146 -4.86 -13.54 15.19
N TRP A 147 -5.79 -13.26 14.29
CA TRP A 147 -5.89 -11.94 13.61
C TRP A 147 -6.20 -10.81 14.59
N GLY A 148 -7.15 -11.01 15.50
CA GLY A 148 -7.57 -9.99 16.46
C GLY A 148 -6.79 -10.04 17.79
N ALA A 149 -5.78 -10.91 17.92
CA ALA A 149 -5.04 -11.13 19.16
C ALA A 149 -5.99 -11.38 20.35
N LEU A 150 -7.00 -12.26 20.15
CA LEU A 150 -7.98 -12.58 21.18
C LEU A 150 -7.40 -13.58 22.21
N ASP A 151 -7.87 -13.46 23.44
CA ASP A 151 -7.53 -14.41 24.52
C ASP A 151 -8.17 -15.78 24.29
N GLN A 152 -7.99 -16.70 25.25
CA GLN A 152 -8.57 -18.05 25.21
C GLN A 152 -10.10 -18.06 25.19
N ASN A 153 -10.74 -17.01 25.69
CA ASN A 153 -12.19 -16.80 25.70
C ASN A 153 -12.71 -15.99 24.52
N PHE A 154 -11.87 -15.79 23.50
CA PHE A 154 -12.17 -14.96 22.32
C PHE A 154 -12.53 -13.52 22.66
N LYS A 155 -11.88 -12.94 23.69
CA LYS A 155 -12.03 -11.55 24.07
C LYS A 155 -10.79 -10.76 23.68
N TYR A 156 -11.02 -9.55 23.18
CA TYR A 156 -9.95 -8.61 22.92
C TYR A 156 -9.49 -7.90 24.20
N SER A 157 -8.20 -7.72 24.34
CA SER A 157 -7.60 -6.98 25.44
C SER A 157 -6.64 -5.93 24.90
N LYS A 158 -6.73 -4.70 25.42
CA LYS A 158 -5.83 -3.59 25.07
C LYS A 158 -4.34 -3.84 25.43
N ASN A 159 -4.02 -4.95 26.05
CA ASN A 159 -2.64 -5.32 26.38
C ASN A 159 -1.80 -5.70 25.16
N TYR A 160 -2.41 -5.86 23.99
CA TYR A 160 -1.74 -6.22 22.72
C TYR A 160 -1.49 -5.03 21.78
N ARG A 161 -1.62 -3.80 22.27
CA ARG A 161 -1.42 -2.58 21.48
C ARG A 161 0.06 -2.27 21.18
#